data_ceddcea910e8426c622a8c7ea998f1e5
#
_entry.id   ceddcea910e8426c622a8c7ea998f1e5
#
_cell.length_a   1.000
_cell.length_b   1.000
_cell.length_c   1.000
_cell.angle_alpha   90.00
_cell.angle_beta   90.00
_cell.angle_gamma   90.00
#
_symmetry.space_group_name_H-M   'P 1'
#
loop_
_entity.id
_entity.type
_entity.pdbx_description
1 polymer ?
#
loop_
_entity_poly.entity_id
_entity_poly.type
_entity_poly.pdbx_seq_one_letter_code
_entity_poly.pdbx_strand_id
1 'polypeptide(L)'
;MELKVFKDTIASYGGRWETRLELPVETEILIPDYLPAVFKIVKCLITPVVLQNRVSGGRWQSEGYLRCTVYYQSEEPGTRLLRTEQKFAFEKLVELPAGQYADGPAQVWGEPEYCNCRAVSEHRIDLRGAYILCAAVAVRRESELLTALADCGIEQYTRTMQGLQCAVTEEKTLTAETAAALPGTGESVLDITGSFAAGSAASATEIGRA
;
A
#
# COMPACT_ATOMS: atom_id res chain seq x y z
N MET A 1 24.23 45.80 -26.63
CA MET A 1 22.86 45.26 -26.62
C MET A 1 22.87 44.07 -25.66
N GLU A 2 22.19 44.19 -24.56
CA GLU A 2 22.17 43.15 -23.54
C GLU A 2 20.92 42.33 -23.75
N LEU A 3 21.10 41.04 -24.04
CA LEU A 3 20.00 40.10 -24.26
C LEU A 3 19.20 39.92 -22.96
N LYS A 4 17.90 40.22 -22.96
CA LYS A 4 17.01 39.97 -21.83
C LYS A 4 16.30 38.64 -22.04
N VAL A 5 16.48 37.76 -21.05
CA VAL A 5 15.90 36.40 -21.02
C VAL A 5 14.82 36.34 -19.97
N PHE A 6 13.63 35.93 -20.36
CA PHE A 6 12.52 35.70 -19.46
C PHE A 6 12.35 34.18 -19.28
N LYS A 7 12.26 33.76 -18.01
CA LYS A 7 12.11 32.36 -17.65
C LYS A 7 10.96 32.22 -16.68
N ASP A 8 10.22 31.16 -16.80
CA ASP A 8 9.22 30.72 -15.84
C ASP A 8 9.63 29.37 -15.24
N THR A 9 9.33 29.19 -13.95
CA THR A 9 9.56 27.94 -13.26
C THR A 9 8.28 27.13 -13.22
N ILE A 10 8.32 25.91 -13.76
CA ILE A 10 7.22 24.96 -13.72
C ILE A 10 7.58 23.86 -12.73
N ALA A 11 6.74 23.68 -11.70
CA ALA A 11 6.82 22.55 -10.82
C ALA A 11 5.94 21.40 -11.36
N SER A 12 6.50 20.22 -11.43
CA SER A 12 5.78 19.00 -11.85
C SER A 12 6.06 17.85 -10.90
N TYR A 13 5.10 16.94 -10.72
CA TYR A 13 5.27 15.68 -10.00
C TYR A 13 5.46 14.55 -11.03
N GLY A 14 6.48 14.67 -11.86
CA GLY A 14 6.75 13.74 -12.95
C GLY A 14 7.62 12.53 -12.58
N GLY A 15 8.11 12.48 -11.34
CA GLY A 15 8.92 11.39 -10.82
C GLY A 15 8.19 10.61 -9.73
N ARG A 16 8.61 9.38 -9.54
CA ARG A 16 8.11 8.51 -8.48
C ARG A 16 9.30 7.81 -7.82
N TRP A 17 9.42 7.92 -6.53
CA TRP A 17 10.34 7.11 -5.74
C TRP A 17 9.59 5.91 -5.19
N GLU A 18 10.21 4.76 -5.25
CA GLU A 18 9.63 3.52 -4.77
C GLU A 18 10.58 2.81 -3.81
N THR A 19 10.00 2.14 -2.84
CA THR A 19 10.73 1.27 -1.91
C THR A 19 9.98 -0.02 -1.65
N ARG A 20 10.74 -1.03 -1.24
CA ARG A 20 10.23 -2.35 -0.90
C ARG A 20 10.84 -2.75 0.43
N LEU A 21 10.02 -3.05 1.41
CA LEU A 21 10.42 -3.40 2.77
C LEU A 21 9.89 -4.78 3.13
N GLU A 22 10.74 -5.63 3.65
CA GLU A 22 10.35 -6.89 4.25
C GLU A 22 9.92 -6.68 5.70
N LEU A 23 8.77 -7.24 6.05
CA LEU A 23 8.21 -7.31 7.39
C LEU A 23 8.19 -8.78 7.83
N PRO A 24 9.25 -9.27 8.47
CA PRO A 24 9.30 -10.65 8.93
C PRO A 24 8.40 -10.85 10.14
N VAL A 25 7.83 -12.05 10.22
CA VAL A 25 7.03 -12.52 11.36
C VAL A 25 7.54 -13.89 11.77
N GLU A 26 7.95 -14.00 13.02
CA GLU A 26 8.31 -15.28 13.64
C GLU A 26 7.72 -15.31 15.04
N THR A 27 6.81 -16.25 15.29
CA THR A 27 6.08 -16.30 16.55
C THR A 27 5.45 -17.64 16.83
N GLU A 28 5.14 -17.86 18.10
CA GLU A 28 4.27 -18.93 18.56
C GLU A 28 2.88 -18.38 18.87
N ILE A 29 1.85 -18.97 18.27
CA ILE A 29 0.45 -18.69 18.57
C ILE A 29 -0.01 -19.72 19.60
N LEU A 30 -0.45 -19.23 20.75
CA LEU A 30 -1.01 -20.07 21.81
C LEU A 30 -2.52 -20.18 21.61
N ILE A 31 -3.01 -21.40 21.58
CA ILE A 31 -4.44 -21.71 21.59
C ILE A 31 -4.86 -21.87 23.04
N PRO A 32 -5.83 -21.09 23.52
CA PRO A 32 -6.34 -21.23 24.88
C PRO A 32 -6.88 -22.64 25.17
N ASP A 33 -6.68 -23.16 26.39
CA ASP A 33 -7.06 -24.51 26.77
C ASP A 33 -8.57 -24.79 26.69
N TYR A 34 -9.40 -23.73 26.67
CA TYR A 34 -10.85 -23.86 26.47
C TYR A 34 -11.27 -24.05 25.01
N LEU A 35 -10.33 -23.90 24.06
CA LEU A 35 -10.57 -24.17 22.66
C LEU A 35 -10.08 -25.59 22.31
N PRO A 36 -10.72 -26.25 21.34
CA PRO A 36 -10.30 -27.55 20.90
C PRO A 36 -8.85 -27.61 20.40
N ALA A 37 -8.18 -28.72 20.68
CA ALA A 37 -6.79 -28.97 20.31
C ALA A 37 -6.58 -28.89 18.79
N VAL A 38 -5.40 -28.43 18.37
CA VAL A 38 -5.02 -28.34 16.95
C VAL A 38 -4.61 -29.71 16.44
N PHE A 39 -5.43 -30.30 15.58
CA PHE A 39 -5.06 -31.54 14.87
C PHE A 39 -4.38 -31.21 13.54
N LYS A 40 -4.99 -30.32 12.74
CA LYS A 40 -4.51 -29.99 11.40
C LYS A 40 -4.67 -28.51 11.11
N ILE A 41 -3.61 -27.86 10.63
CA ILE A 41 -3.67 -26.52 10.08
C ILE A 41 -4.19 -26.60 8.64
N VAL A 42 -5.23 -25.85 8.34
CA VAL A 42 -5.87 -25.80 7.03
C VAL A 42 -5.31 -24.65 6.19
N LYS A 43 -5.17 -23.48 6.80
CA LYS A 43 -4.69 -22.28 6.10
C LYS A 43 -4.09 -21.28 7.09
N CYS A 44 -3.05 -20.58 6.67
CA CYS A 44 -2.54 -19.39 7.35
C CYS A 44 -2.44 -18.22 6.37
N LEU A 45 -2.72 -17.03 6.88
CA LEU A 45 -2.75 -15.79 6.13
C LEU A 45 -2.04 -14.70 6.91
N ILE A 46 -1.30 -13.85 6.20
CA ILE A 46 -0.75 -12.60 6.72
C ILE A 46 -1.37 -11.46 5.94
N THR A 47 -2.01 -10.53 6.65
CA THR A 47 -2.68 -9.37 6.05
C THR A 47 -2.20 -8.11 6.75
N PRO A 48 -1.71 -7.08 6.04
CA PRO A 48 -1.31 -5.82 6.66
C PRO A 48 -2.53 -4.97 6.99
N VAL A 49 -2.44 -4.25 8.09
CA VAL A 49 -3.35 -3.16 8.44
C VAL A 49 -2.48 -1.94 8.72
N VAL A 50 -2.46 -1.02 7.77
CA VAL A 50 -1.72 0.24 7.89
C VAL A 50 -2.59 1.22 8.65
N LEU A 51 -2.10 1.73 9.79
CA LEU A 51 -2.80 2.69 10.64
C LEU A 51 -2.34 4.11 10.35
N GLN A 52 -1.06 4.28 10.07
CA GLN A 52 -0.46 5.55 9.71
C GLN A 52 0.43 5.38 8.47
N ASN A 53 0.31 6.32 7.55
CA ASN A 53 1.07 6.35 6.32
C ASN A 53 1.26 7.81 5.89
N ARG A 54 2.45 8.35 6.11
CA ARG A 54 2.71 9.77 5.86
C ARG A 54 4.12 10.03 5.37
N VAL A 55 4.22 10.94 4.42
CA VAL A 55 5.47 11.57 3.98
C VAL A 55 5.52 12.96 4.59
N SER A 56 6.60 13.30 5.27
CA SER A 56 6.86 14.64 5.81
C SER A 56 8.35 14.85 6.04
N GLY A 57 8.85 16.04 5.71
CA GLY A 57 10.23 16.44 5.96
C GLY A 57 11.27 15.50 5.33
N GLY A 58 11.02 14.97 4.14
CA GLY A 58 11.94 14.04 3.46
C GLY A 58 11.99 12.64 4.06
N ARG A 59 10.97 12.25 4.83
CA ARG A 59 10.84 10.92 5.42
C ARG A 59 9.47 10.34 5.14
N TRP A 60 9.43 9.04 4.88
CA TRP A 60 8.20 8.27 4.86
C TRP A 60 8.10 7.44 6.14
N GLN A 61 6.99 7.60 6.86
CA GLN A 61 6.65 6.84 8.05
C GLN A 61 5.41 5.99 7.76
N SER A 62 5.50 4.71 8.11
CA SER A 62 4.38 3.79 8.05
C SER A 62 4.32 2.98 9.34
N GLU A 63 3.14 2.95 9.94
CA GLU A 63 2.87 2.26 11.20
C GLU A 63 1.60 1.43 11.05
N GLY A 64 1.57 0.28 11.72
CA GLY A 64 0.42 -0.60 11.68
C GLY A 64 0.70 -1.96 12.30
N TYR A 65 -0.02 -2.97 11.83
CA TYR A 65 0.22 -4.35 12.27
C TYR A 65 -0.04 -5.35 11.14
N LEU A 66 0.67 -6.46 11.20
CA LEU A 66 0.38 -7.64 10.42
C LEU A 66 -0.61 -8.50 11.20
N ARG A 67 -1.75 -8.79 10.60
CA ARG A 67 -2.75 -9.70 11.12
C ARG A 67 -2.45 -11.09 10.60
N CYS A 68 -2.05 -11.99 11.50
CA CYS A 68 -1.81 -13.40 11.19
C CYS A 68 -3.04 -14.20 11.58
N THR A 69 -3.70 -14.80 10.60
CA THR A 69 -4.91 -15.62 10.81
C THR A 69 -4.60 -17.07 10.48
N VAL A 70 -4.89 -17.97 11.41
CA VAL A 70 -4.71 -19.41 11.22
C VAL A 70 -6.06 -20.12 11.34
N TYR A 71 -6.37 -20.92 10.34
CA TYR A 71 -7.53 -21.81 10.31
C TYR A 71 -7.05 -23.23 10.58
N TYR A 72 -7.69 -23.90 11.52
CA TYR A 72 -7.31 -25.26 11.93
C TYR A 72 -8.53 -26.12 12.23
N GLN A 73 -8.33 -27.42 12.20
CA GLN A 73 -9.31 -28.45 12.58
C GLN A 73 -8.84 -29.14 13.86
N SER A 74 -9.78 -29.57 14.66
CA SER A 74 -9.57 -30.45 15.82
C SER A 74 -9.91 -31.91 15.45
N GLU A 75 -9.43 -32.89 16.25
CA GLU A 75 -9.82 -34.28 16.12
C GLU A 75 -11.25 -34.59 16.60
N GLU A 76 -11.87 -33.67 17.35
CA GLU A 76 -13.19 -33.89 17.90
C GLU A 76 -14.23 -34.06 16.79
N PRO A 77 -15.06 -35.17 16.83
CA PRO A 77 -16.08 -35.41 15.84
C PRO A 77 -17.08 -34.26 15.78
N GLY A 78 -17.38 -33.77 14.58
CA GLY A 78 -18.30 -32.66 14.36
C GLY A 78 -17.71 -31.28 14.62
N THR A 79 -16.42 -31.18 14.90
CA THR A 79 -15.73 -29.90 15.08
C THR A 79 -15.64 -29.16 13.75
N ARG A 80 -16.12 -27.94 13.77
CA ARG A 80 -16.05 -27.03 12.65
C ARG A 80 -14.60 -26.51 12.49
N LEU A 81 -14.33 -25.92 11.34
CA LEU A 81 -13.12 -25.16 11.13
C LEU A 81 -13.02 -24.04 12.20
N LEU A 82 -11.91 -24.02 12.91
CA LEU A 82 -11.63 -23.05 13.96
C LEU A 82 -10.68 -21.98 13.42
N ARG A 83 -10.75 -20.78 13.98
CA ARG A 83 -9.93 -19.64 13.60
C ARG A 83 -9.27 -19.05 14.84
N THR A 84 -7.98 -18.77 14.71
CA THR A 84 -7.25 -17.94 15.68
C THR A 84 -6.54 -16.80 14.96
N GLU A 85 -6.34 -15.70 15.66
CA GLU A 85 -5.75 -14.48 15.09
C GLU A 85 -4.75 -13.87 16.06
N GLN A 86 -3.62 -13.42 15.52
CA GLN A 86 -2.63 -12.66 16.27
C GLN A 86 -2.16 -11.45 15.45
N LYS A 87 -1.84 -10.34 16.14
CA LYS A 87 -1.42 -9.08 15.54
C LYS A 87 0.02 -8.79 15.91
N PHE A 88 0.82 -8.40 14.91
CA PHE A 88 2.22 -8.00 15.07
C PHE A 88 2.38 -6.58 14.62
N ALA A 89 2.66 -5.67 15.56
CA ALA A 89 2.90 -4.28 15.26
C ALA A 89 4.17 -4.12 14.39
N PHE A 90 4.13 -3.20 13.46
CA PHE A 90 5.30 -2.72 12.75
C PHE A 90 5.32 -1.20 12.73
N GLU A 91 6.52 -0.64 12.76
CA GLU A 91 6.81 0.76 12.52
C GLU A 91 8.00 0.83 11.58
N LYS A 92 7.88 1.59 10.51
CA LYS A 92 8.94 1.81 9.51
C LYS A 92 9.10 3.29 9.28
N LEU A 93 10.33 3.76 9.39
CA LEU A 93 10.76 5.10 9.04
C LEU A 93 11.84 4.98 7.98
N VAL A 94 11.59 5.56 6.81
CA VAL A 94 12.51 5.51 5.68
C VAL A 94 12.87 6.94 5.27
N GLU A 95 14.16 7.23 5.23
CA GLU A 95 14.66 8.48 4.69
C GLU A 95 14.58 8.44 3.16
N LEU A 96 13.99 9.49 2.60
CA LEU A 96 13.88 9.63 1.16
C LEU A 96 15.22 10.18 0.62
N PRO A 97 15.65 9.80 -0.57
CA PRO A 97 16.83 10.37 -1.21
C PRO A 97 16.72 11.90 -1.33
N ALA A 98 17.85 12.57 -1.54
CA ALA A 98 17.83 14.02 -1.74
C ALA A 98 16.86 14.41 -2.87
N GLY A 99 15.91 15.29 -2.57
CA GLY A 99 14.86 15.71 -3.51
C GLY A 99 13.72 16.43 -2.81
N GLN A 100 12.79 16.93 -3.60
CA GLN A 100 11.55 17.49 -3.10
C GLN A 100 10.43 16.47 -3.31
N TYR A 101 9.72 16.18 -2.24
CA TYR A 101 8.63 15.19 -2.22
C TYR A 101 7.32 15.86 -1.85
N ALA A 102 6.22 15.31 -2.32
CA ALA A 102 4.91 15.73 -1.86
C ALA A 102 4.70 15.26 -0.42
N ASP A 103 4.38 16.19 0.47
CA ASP A 103 3.91 15.86 1.81
C ASP A 103 2.50 15.24 1.71
N GLY A 104 2.22 14.25 2.57
CA GLY A 104 0.93 13.57 2.58
C GLY A 104 1.07 12.05 2.60
N PRO A 105 0.02 11.29 2.25
CA PRO A 105 0.08 9.84 2.22
C PRO A 105 0.93 9.35 1.04
N ALA A 106 1.77 8.33 1.28
CA ALA A 106 2.38 7.56 0.20
C ALA A 106 1.37 6.57 -0.37
N GLN A 107 1.53 6.19 -1.63
CA GLN A 107 0.81 5.04 -2.17
C GLN A 107 1.45 3.77 -1.59
N VAL A 108 0.67 2.96 -0.86
CA VAL A 108 1.16 1.74 -0.19
C VAL A 108 0.42 0.53 -0.73
N TRP A 109 1.15 -0.54 -1.01
CA TRP A 109 0.62 -1.85 -1.40
C TRP A 109 1.58 -2.95 -0.94
N GLY A 110 1.24 -4.18 -1.13
CA GLY A 110 2.16 -5.28 -0.85
C GLY A 110 1.49 -6.64 -0.96
N GLU A 111 2.29 -7.66 -0.69
CA GLU A 111 1.89 -9.06 -0.79
C GLU A 111 2.62 -9.92 0.24
N PRO A 112 2.03 -11.03 0.67
CA PRO A 112 2.75 -11.99 1.49
C PRO A 112 3.82 -12.66 0.63
N GLU A 113 5.08 -12.67 1.09
CA GLU A 113 6.15 -13.39 0.42
C GLU A 113 6.05 -14.89 0.71
N TYR A 114 5.88 -15.22 1.97
CA TYR A 114 5.55 -16.57 2.41
C TYR A 114 4.85 -16.56 3.77
N CYS A 115 4.11 -17.61 4.06
CA CYS A 115 3.49 -17.83 5.36
C CYS A 115 3.43 -19.32 5.64
N ASN A 116 4.19 -19.79 6.61
CA ASN A 116 4.26 -21.17 7.03
C ASN A 116 3.79 -21.30 8.46
N CYS A 117 2.90 -22.27 8.71
CA CYS A 117 2.43 -22.60 10.04
C CYS A 117 2.62 -24.09 10.31
N ARG A 118 3.05 -24.41 11.53
CA ARG A 118 3.21 -25.78 11.98
C ARG A 118 2.64 -25.93 13.39
N ALA A 119 1.80 -26.92 13.61
CA ALA A 119 1.42 -27.31 14.95
C ALA A 119 2.65 -27.94 15.67
N VAL A 120 3.05 -27.35 16.78
CA VAL A 120 4.16 -27.84 17.63
C VAL A 120 3.61 -28.72 18.72
N SER A 121 2.42 -28.39 19.22
CA SER A 121 1.66 -29.19 20.16
C SER A 121 0.16 -28.95 19.95
N GLU A 122 -0.68 -29.60 20.72
CA GLU A 122 -2.14 -29.48 20.69
C GLU A 122 -2.64 -28.03 20.85
N HIS A 123 -1.89 -27.18 21.57
CA HIS A 123 -2.24 -25.79 21.87
C HIS A 123 -1.18 -24.77 21.42
N ARG A 124 -0.24 -25.18 20.54
CA ARG A 124 0.83 -24.28 20.07
C ARG A 124 1.05 -24.42 18.58
N ILE A 125 1.05 -23.28 17.90
CA ILE A 125 1.31 -23.16 16.48
C ILE A 125 2.54 -22.27 16.29
N ASP A 126 3.59 -22.79 15.66
CA ASP A 126 4.73 -22.00 15.19
C ASP A 126 4.35 -21.36 13.84
N LEU A 127 4.45 -20.03 13.77
CA LEU A 127 4.18 -19.26 12.56
C LEU A 127 5.44 -18.52 12.14
N ARG A 128 5.83 -18.72 10.88
CA ARG A 128 6.94 -18.00 10.22
C ARG A 128 6.48 -17.48 8.88
N GLY A 129 6.77 -16.23 8.63
CA GLY A 129 6.39 -15.60 7.39
C GLY A 129 7.08 -14.28 7.16
N ALA A 130 6.87 -13.73 5.98
CA ALA A 130 7.27 -12.38 5.63
C ALA A 130 6.19 -11.74 4.76
N TYR A 131 5.99 -10.46 4.96
CA TYR A 131 5.15 -9.63 4.13
C TYR A 131 6.00 -8.54 3.48
N ILE A 132 5.88 -8.38 2.18
CA ILE A 132 6.55 -7.31 1.45
C ILE A 132 5.64 -6.10 1.39
N LEU A 133 6.06 -5.03 2.07
CA LEU A 133 5.38 -3.73 2.03
C LEU A 133 6.09 -2.84 1.02
N CYS A 134 5.36 -2.38 0.02
CA CYS A 134 5.84 -1.47 -1.00
C CYS A 134 5.25 -0.08 -0.78
N ALA A 135 6.03 0.95 -1.05
CA ALA A 135 5.55 2.33 -1.02
C ALA A 135 6.07 3.12 -2.22
N ALA A 136 5.25 4.06 -2.68
CA ALA A 136 5.63 5.02 -3.70
C ALA A 136 5.27 6.44 -3.30
N VAL A 137 6.21 7.35 -3.53
CA VAL A 137 6.10 8.77 -3.20
C VAL A 137 6.34 9.59 -4.46
N ALA A 138 5.46 10.58 -4.70
CA ALA A 138 5.61 11.48 -5.83
C ALA A 138 6.79 12.44 -5.60
N VAL A 139 7.66 12.56 -6.59
CA VAL A 139 8.81 13.45 -6.59
C VAL A 139 8.46 14.74 -7.31
N ARG A 140 8.61 15.85 -6.63
CA ARG A 140 8.47 17.19 -7.21
C ARG A 140 9.76 17.54 -7.98
N ARG A 141 9.58 17.97 -9.21
CA ARG A 141 10.65 18.50 -10.04
C ARG A 141 10.31 19.91 -10.46
N GLU A 142 11.29 20.80 -10.35
CA GLU A 142 11.20 22.14 -10.88
C GLU A 142 12.06 22.23 -12.15
N SER A 143 11.50 22.82 -13.20
CA SER A 143 12.18 23.05 -14.47
C SER A 143 12.00 24.50 -14.87
N GLU A 144 13.10 25.17 -15.20
CA GLU A 144 13.06 26.50 -15.79
C GLU A 144 12.76 26.38 -17.29
N LEU A 145 11.77 27.08 -17.75
CA LEU A 145 11.44 27.21 -19.16
C LEU A 145 11.72 28.62 -19.62
N LEU A 146 12.38 28.72 -20.77
CA LEU A 146 12.52 29.98 -21.48
C LEU A 146 11.18 30.38 -22.08
N THR A 147 10.63 31.52 -21.67
CA THR A 147 9.31 31.98 -22.13
C THR A 147 9.39 33.09 -23.17
N ALA A 148 10.41 33.95 -23.08
CA ALA A 148 10.64 35.00 -24.06
C ALA A 148 12.07 35.52 -24.04
N LEU A 149 12.45 36.12 -25.15
CA LEU A 149 13.68 36.91 -25.30
C LEU A 149 13.31 38.33 -25.71
N ALA A 150 13.97 39.34 -25.18
CA ALA A 150 13.83 40.71 -25.62
C ALA A 150 15.17 41.31 -26.02
N ASP A 151 15.11 42.40 -26.83
CA ASP A 151 16.27 43.14 -27.31
C ASP A 151 17.26 42.33 -28.15
N CYS A 152 16.84 41.25 -28.79
CA CYS A 152 17.70 40.37 -29.56
C CYS A 152 17.58 40.46 -31.07
N GLY A 153 16.60 41.19 -31.61
CA GLY A 153 16.39 41.30 -33.07
C GLY A 153 16.11 39.93 -33.77
N ILE A 154 15.71 38.91 -33.01
CA ILE A 154 15.45 37.56 -33.50
C ILE A 154 13.93 37.36 -33.55
N GLU A 155 13.47 36.73 -34.61
CA GLU A 155 12.07 36.27 -34.71
C GLU A 155 11.84 35.12 -33.74
N GLN A 156 10.76 35.19 -32.93
CA GLN A 156 10.45 34.23 -31.88
C GLN A 156 9.14 33.52 -32.22
N TYR A 157 9.16 32.19 -32.10
CA TYR A 157 8.00 31.36 -32.23
C TYR A 157 7.68 30.75 -30.86
N THR A 158 6.51 31.03 -30.34
CA THR A 158 6.03 30.48 -29.08
C THR A 158 5.00 29.37 -29.35
N ARG A 159 5.07 28.30 -28.55
CA ARG A 159 4.12 27.19 -28.61
C ARG A 159 3.52 26.96 -27.24
N THR A 160 2.20 26.92 -27.18
CA THR A 160 1.50 26.49 -25.98
C THR A 160 1.58 24.97 -25.85
N MET A 161 2.06 24.49 -24.72
CA MET A 161 2.06 23.07 -24.40
C MET A 161 1.10 22.80 -23.25
N GLN A 162 0.33 21.75 -23.39
CA GLN A 162 -0.53 21.23 -22.33
C GLN A 162 0.12 20.00 -21.73
N GLY A 163 0.08 19.89 -20.41
CA GLY A 163 0.62 18.75 -19.67
C GLY A 163 -0.28 18.36 -18.51
N LEU A 164 -0.16 17.11 -18.07
CA LEU A 164 -0.82 16.62 -16.88
C LEU A 164 0.10 16.81 -15.67
N GLN A 165 -0.44 17.34 -14.60
CA GLN A 165 0.25 17.51 -13.33
C GLN A 165 -0.55 16.86 -12.21
N CYS A 166 0.12 16.13 -11.31
CA CYS A 166 -0.49 15.66 -10.09
C CYS A 166 -0.70 16.86 -9.15
N ALA A 167 -1.95 17.23 -8.91
CA ALA A 167 -2.29 18.37 -8.06
C ALA A 167 -2.45 17.97 -6.59
N VAL A 168 -3.04 16.81 -6.34
CA VAL A 168 -3.37 16.30 -5.01
C VAL A 168 -3.23 14.79 -4.97
N THR A 169 -2.72 14.28 -3.85
CA THR A 169 -2.76 12.86 -3.49
C THR A 169 -3.63 12.72 -2.26
N GLU A 170 -4.71 11.96 -2.37
CA GLU A 170 -5.63 11.68 -1.27
C GLU A 170 -5.78 10.19 -1.07
N GLU A 171 -5.99 9.79 0.18
CA GLU A 171 -6.41 8.43 0.54
C GLU A 171 -7.93 8.43 0.77
N LYS A 172 -8.65 7.53 0.11
CA LYS A 172 -10.10 7.40 0.23
C LYS A 172 -10.47 5.97 0.55
N THR A 173 -11.40 5.81 1.49
CA THR A 173 -12.01 4.52 1.76
C THR A 173 -13.14 4.27 0.76
N LEU A 174 -13.05 3.16 0.05
CA LEU A 174 -14.09 2.71 -0.86
C LEU A 174 -14.83 1.52 -0.25
N THR A 175 -16.14 1.55 -0.33
CA THR A 175 -16.99 0.42 0.03
C THR A 175 -17.52 -0.23 -1.24
N ALA A 176 -17.36 -1.54 -1.36
CA ALA A 176 -17.91 -2.31 -2.46
C ALA A 176 -18.73 -3.48 -1.91
N GLU A 177 -19.88 -3.70 -2.53
CA GLU A 177 -20.76 -4.82 -2.22
C GLU A 177 -20.83 -5.75 -3.42
N THR A 178 -20.73 -7.04 -3.18
CA THR A 178 -20.88 -8.06 -4.20
C THR A 178 -21.61 -9.27 -3.65
N ALA A 179 -22.35 -9.93 -4.50
CA ALA A 179 -22.99 -11.21 -4.20
C ALA A 179 -22.27 -12.34 -4.92
N ALA A 180 -21.86 -13.36 -4.19
CA ALA A 180 -21.29 -14.57 -4.75
C ALA A 180 -22.26 -15.74 -4.57
N ALA A 181 -22.54 -16.47 -5.64
CA ALA A 181 -23.29 -17.71 -5.56
C ALA A 181 -22.38 -18.80 -5.01
N LEU A 182 -22.79 -19.43 -3.90
CA LEU A 182 -22.11 -20.58 -3.35
C LEU A 182 -22.69 -21.85 -3.99
N PRO A 183 -21.85 -22.83 -4.37
CA PRO A 183 -22.35 -24.12 -4.83
C PRO A 183 -23.16 -24.75 -3.69
N GLY A 184 -24.47 -24.91 -3.93
CA GLY A 184 -25.42 -25.32 -2.90
C GLY A 184 -25.27 -26.75 -2.49
N THR A 185 -24.68 -27.01 -1.34
CA THR A 185 -24.64 -28.32 -0.69
C THR A 185 -25.27 -28.30 0.71
N GLY A 186 -25.92 -27.20 1.10
CA GLY A 186 -26.50 -27.05 2.45
C GLY A 186 -25.49 -26.85 3.58
N GLU A 187 -24.22 -26.67 3.25
CA GLU A 187 -23.18 -26.37 4.23
C GLU A 187 -23.19 -24.88 4.61
N SER A 188 -22.94 -24.59 5.88
CA SER A 188 -22.84 -23.20 6.34
C SER A 188 -21.50 -22.58 5.98
N VAL A 189 -21.53 -21.33 5.49
CA VAL A 189 -20.30 -20.53 5.31
C VAL A 189 -19.76 -20.17 6.68
N LEU A 190 -18.50 -20.50 6.94
CA LEU A 190 -17.82 -20.23 8.21
C LEU A 190 -17.06 -18.90 8.20
N ASP A 191 -16.44 -18.57 7.08
CA ASP A 191 -15.70 -17.31 6.92
C ASP A 191 -15.56 -16.97 5.42
N ILE A 192 -15.47 -15.66 5.13
CA ILE A 192 -15.26 -15.15 3.78
C ILE A 192 -14.05 -14.24 3.83
N THR A 193 -13.05 -14.53 3.00
CA THR A 193 -11.90 -13.66 2.79
C THR A 193 -11.89 -13.19 1.35
N GLY A 194 -11.72 -11.89 1.14
CA GLY A 194 -11.68 -11.29 -0.19
C GLY A 194 -10.56 -10.27 -0.30
N SER A 195 -10.12 -10.03 -1.51
CA SER A 195 -9.23 -8.93 -1.87
C SER A 195 -9.88 -8.07 -2.94
N PHE A 196 -9.71 -6.77 -2.85
CA PHE A 196 -10.17 -5.82 -3.85
C PHE A 196 -8.96 -5.24 -4.58
N ALA A 197 -9.00 -5.25 -5.90
CA ALA A 197 -8.08 -4.49 -6.72
C ALA A 197 -8.85 -3.31 -7.31
N ALA A 198 -8.48 -2.09 -6.93
CA ALA A 198 -8.99 -0.91 -7.60
C ALA A 198 -8.26 -0.75 -8.94
N GLY A 199 -9.01 -0.74 -10.04
CA GLY A 199 -8.47 -0.32 -11.33
C GLY A 199 -8.07 1.15 -11.28
N SER A 200 -7.03 1.54 -12.04
CA SER A 200 -6.61 2.93 -12.14
C SER A 200 -7.71 3.79 -12.75
N ALA A 201 -8.34 4.66 -11.96
CA ALA A 201 -9.17 5.74 -12.46
C ALA A 201 -8.35 7.03 -12.45
N ALA A 202 -7.91 7.49 -13.61
CA ALA A 202 -7.35 8.82 -13.76
C ALA A 202 -8.46 9.77 -14.22
N SER A 203 -8.83 10.75 -13.39
CA SER A 203 -9.63 11.89 -13.84
C SER A 203 -8.69 13.06 -14.17
N ALA A 204 -8.66 13.50 -15.42
CA ALA A 204 -7.98 14.72 -15.81
C ALA A 204 -8.97 15.88 -15.77
N THR A 205 -8.72 16.87 -14.92
CA THR A 205 -9.46 18.14 -14.94
C THR A 205 -8.61 19.17 -15.67
N GLU A 206 -9.14 19.71 -16.74
CA GLU A 206 -8.50 20.80 -17.47
C GLU A 206 -8.62 22.08 -16.64
N ILE A 207 -7.51 22.55 -16.08
CA ILE A 207 -7.47 23.85 -15.43
C ILE A 207 -7.17 24.87 -16.52
N GLY A 208 -8.24 25.43 -17.09
CA GLY A 208 -8.13 26.54 -18.00
C GLY A 208 -7.59 27.78 -17.24
N ARG A 209 -6.45 28.32 -17.66
CA ARG A 209 -6.07 29.70 -17.30
C ARG A 209 -6.90 30.64 -18.14
N ALA A 210 -7.66 31.50 -17.44
CA ALA A 210 -8.23 32.72 -18.02
C ALA A 210 -7.12 33.75 -18.23
#